data_33979749505907ee5b4db70b951415bc
#
_entry.id   33979749505907ee5b4db70b951415bc
#
_cell.length_a   1.000
_cell.length_b   1.000
_cell.length_c   1.000
_cell.angle_alpha   90.00
_cell.angle_beta   90.00
_cell.angle_gamma   90.00
#
_symmetry.space_group_name_H-M   'P 1'
#
loop_
_entity.id
_entity.type
_entity.pdbx_description
1 polymer ?
#
loop_
_entity_poly.entity_id
_entity_poly.type
_entity_poly.pdbx_seq_one_letter_code
_entity_poly.pdbx_strand_id
1 'polypeptide(L)'
;MTSKLKYLKEDNNIYPVAVKAGDLIFISGQMAYESGVGVPDNLKLHEGMPYHGSLIEKQLKFIYNKLDSSLDEVDTSLKHILKINSFHMHGEDVDMALRERRNWFSKDNPPPSTLVFTPELPVQEARVSLDMINISKSAKMPIESVKLTKSPEIAQVKSIGWAVFSQVLKGAGFIFTRGTTAHNQDGPLKETLPNYPFPYDNNIVKYQLRYEIERMKDLLEDAGASLKHVVRAELHMTNMEDIAIVDELWAEYFPVDPPARVIIPVPLVVLPMRIESEFIAVDPSGPYKKEIINCKGVPEPISPESTAVKAGPFVFLSGQLATDFKHGLAPEATVNPSFPYHRNQARLEAEYIISKVSRICEIAGTSIENLVRRRVHFVDMVDIPLTEDLWVNRLGDKMPASTLFKTSGPLPIPACKIQYDLTAFIK
;
A
#
# COMPACT_ATOMS: atom_id res chain seq x y z
N MET A 1 12.50 -26.07 8.70
CA MET A 1 13.11 -24.99 9.47
C MET A 1 12.10 -23.85 9.52
N THR A 2 11.63 -23.50 10.72
CA THR A 2 10.73 -22.34 10.91
C THR A 2 11.54 -21.08 10.56
N SER A 3 11.09 -20.33 9.55
CA SER A 3 11.75 -19.08 9.15
C SER A 3 11.55 -18.03 10.25
N LYS A 4 12.64 -17.59 10.88
CA LYS A 4 12.60 -16.54 11.89
C LYS A 4 12.43 -15.18 11.18
N LEU A 5 11.60 -14.30 11.76
CA LEU A 5 11.58 -12.89 11.35
C LEU A 5 12.91 -12.23 11.72
N LYS A 6 13.43 -11.41 10.80
CA LYS A 6 14.64 -10.60 11.05
C LYS A 6 14.29 -9.13 10.85
N TYR A 7 14.66 -8.30 11.80
CA TYR A 7 14.39 -6.87 11.84
C TYR A 7 15.69 -6.10 11.59
N LEU A 8 15.67 -5.19 10.63
CA LEU A 8 16.69 -4.16 10.45
C LEU A 8 16.21 -2.92 11.21
N LYS A 9 16.90 -2.57 12.28
CA LYS A 9 16.52 -1.45 13.15
C LYS A 9 17.57 -0.34 13.08
N GLU A 10 17.13 0.87 13.34
CA GLU A 10 17.96 2.02 13.63
C GLU A 10 17.73 2.46 15.08
N ASP A 11 18.78 2.97 15.71
CA ASP A 11 18.69 3.48 17.06
C ASP A 11 17.66 4.61 17.17
N ASN A 12 16.92 4.61 18.26
CA ASN A 12 15.87 5.59 18.56
C ASN A 12 14.69 5.65 17.58
N ASN A 13 14.55 4.70 16.66
CA ASN A 13 13.37 4.59 15.81
C ASN A 13 12.38 3.55 16.36
N ILE A 14 11.10 3.94 16.41
CA ILE A 14 10.00 3.06 16.83
C ILE A 14 9.83 1.92 15.81
N TYR A 15 9.95 2.22 14.52
CA TYR A 15 9.76 1.26 13.45
C TYR A 15 11.11 0.73 12.95
N PRO A 16 11.19 -0.58 12.64
CA PRO A 16 12.35 -1.10 11.93
C PRO A 16 12.46 -0.47 10.53
N VAL A 17 13.66 -0.35 10.00
CA VAL A 17 13.85 0.03 8.59
C VAL A 17 13.23 -1.02 7.68
N ALA A 18 13.42 -2.30 8.02
CA ALA A 18 12.89 -3.43 7.27
C ALA A 18 12.60 -4.64 8.15
N VAL A 19 11.66 -5.47 7.70
CA VAL A 19 11.34 -6.79 8.28
C VAL A 19 11.47 -7.86 7.21
N LYS A 20 12.43 -8.78 7.38
CA LYS A 20 12.56 -9.98 6.54
C LYS A 20 11.66 -11.10 7.06
N ALA A 21 10.82 -11.64 6.19
CA ALA A 21 9.90 -12.74 6.43
C ALA A 21 9.97 -13.74 5.27
N GLY A 22 10.63 -14.86 5.48
CA GLY A 22 10.95 -15.78 4.38
C GLY A 22 11.80 -15.10 3.31
N ASP A 23 11.36 -15.20 2.05
CA ASP A 23 12.03 -14.59 0.90
C ASP A 23 11.59 -13.13 0.64
N LEU A 24 10.57 -12.60 1.34
CA LEU A 24 10.15 -11.21 1.23
C LEU A 24 10.76 -10.34 2.34
N ILE A 25 11.07 -9.10 1.96
CA ILE A 25 11.52 -8.06 2.89
C ILE A 25 10.59 -6.85 2.72
N PHE A 26 9.94 -6.47 3.81
CA PHE A 26 9.05 -5.30 3.87
C PHE A 26 9.83 -4.12 4.43
N ILE A 27 9.89 -3.03 3.69
CA ILE A 27 10.59 -1.80 4.08
C ILE A 27 9.55 -0.80 4.58
N SER A 28 9.79 -0.21 5.74
CA SER A 28 8.94 0.86 6.30
C SER A 28 8.92 2.08 5.40
N GLY A 29 7.92 2.92 5.54
CA GLY A 29 7.84 4.22 4.85
C GLY A 29 9.08 5.06 5.14
N GLN A 30 9.94 5.18 4.13
CA GLN A 30 11.19 5.93 4.23
C GLN A 30 10.97 7.38 3.86
N MET A 31 11.39 8.26 4.73
CA MET A 31 11.38 9.72 4.56
C MET A 31 12.78 10.26 4.80
N ALA A 32 13.04 11.46 4.30
CA ALA A 32 14.34 12.12 4.50
C ALA A 32 14.38 12.77 5.89
N TYR A 33 14.61 11.97 6.93
CA TYR A 33 14.72 12.46 8.30
C TYR A 33 15.76 11.70 9.11
N GLU A 34 16.23 12.33 10.16
CA GLU A 34 17.07 11.75 11.21
C GLU A 34 16.31 11.78 12.54
N SER A 35 16.39 10.69 13.30
CA SER A 35 15.69 10.57 14.59
C SER A 35 16.15 11.66 15.57
N GLY A 36 15.19 12.35 16.19
CA GLY A 36 15.47 13.45 17.12
C GLY A 36 15.83 14.79 16.48
N VAL A 37 16.02 14.83 15.14
CA VAL A 37 16.38 16.05 14.38
C VAL A 37 15.26 16.50 13.44
N GLY A 38 14.55 15.53 12.84
CA GLY A 38 13.61 15.79 11.73
C GLY A 38 14.32 15.80 10.39
N VAL A 39 13.81 16.56 9.41
CA VAL A 39 14.50 16.73 8.13
C VAL A 39 15.76 17.57 8.33
N PRO A 40 16.97 17.10 7.94
CA PRO A 40 18.20 17.89 8.03
C PRO A 40 18.12 19.21 7.26
N ASP A 41 18.78 20.26 7.73
CA ASP A 41 18.67 21.61 7.15
C ASP A 41 19.11 21.69 5.69
N ASN A 42 20.11 20.93 5.30
CA ASN A 42 20.56 20.85 3.88
C ASN A 42 19.56 20.15 2.95
N LEU A 43 18.54 19.47 3.52
CA LEU A 43 17.43 18.81 2.82
C LEU A 43 16.11 19.60 2.92
N LYS A 44 16.14 20.81 3.49
CA LYS A 44 15.01 21.74 3.57
C LYS A 44 15.07 22.79 2.49
N LEU A 45 13.99 23.53 2.35
CA LEU A 45 13.92 24.70 1.47
C LEU A 45 14.88 25.77 1.97
N HIS A 46 15.74 26.27 1.08
CA HIS A 46 16.63 27.37 1.43
C HIS A 46 15.89 28.71 1.33
N GLU A 47 15.68 29.37 2.46
CA GLU A 47 14.88 30.63 2.53
C GLU A 47 15.37 31.72 1.57
N GLY A 48 16.69 31.89 1.46
CA GLY A 48 17.30 32.91 0.58
C GLY A 48 17.33 32.54 -0.91
N MET A 49 17.18 31.26 -1.25
CA MET A 49 17.23 30.76 -2.63
C MET A 49 16.24 29.60 -2.85
N PRO A 50 14.93 29.84 -2.64
CA PRO A 50 13.92 28.75 -2.63
C PRO A 50 13.75 28.04 -3.97
N TYR A 51 14.17 28.64 -5.07
CA TYR A 51 14.01 28.10 -6.42
C TYR A 51 15.29 27.46 -6.97
N HIS A 52 16.33 27.32 -6.16
CA HIS A 52 17.59 26.72 -6.59
C HIS A 52 17.73 25.24 -6.20
N GLY A 53 17.70 24.38 -7.18
CA GLY A 53 17.83 22.94 -7.03
C GLY A 53 16.50 22.24 -6.75
N SER A 54 16.50 20.92 -6.84
CA SER A 54 15.34 20.09 -6.57
C SER A 54 15.38 19.54 -5.15
N LEU A 55 14.44 19.97 -4.34
CA LEU A 55 14.34 19.51 -2.95
C LEU A 55 14.02 18.02 -2.89
N ILE A 56 13.11 17.55 -3.74
CA ILE A 56 12.75 16.13 -3.80
C ILE A 56 13.93 15.25 -4.21
N GLU A 57 14.78 15.72 -5.15
CA GLU A 57 15.98 14.99 -5.55
C GLU A 57 16.96 14.81 -4.39
N LYS A 58 17.18 15.88 -3.60
CA LYS A 58 18.06 15.83 -2.40
C LYS A 58 17.52 14.85 -1.37
N GLN A 59 16.20 14.91 -1.07
CA GLN A 59 15.56 14.02 -0.11
C GLN A 59 15.60 12.57 -0.58
N LEU A 60 15.35 12.29 -1.85
CA LEU A 60 15.43 10.93 -2.41
C LEU A 60 16.85 10.37 -2.38
N LYS A 61 17.86 11.17 -2.72
CA LYS A 61 19.27 10.76 -2.62
C LYS A 61 19.64 10.40 -1.18
N PHE A 62 19.17 11.16 -0.20
CA PHE A 62 19.35 10.84 1.22
C PHE A 62 18.71 9.49 1.58
N ILE A 63 17.43 9.29 1.21
CA ILE A 63 16.70 8.04 1.47
C ILE A 63 17.41 6.84 0.83
N TYR A 64 17.78 6.94 -0.45
CA TYR A 64 18.39 5.83 -1.18
C TYR A 64 19.80 5.51 -0.67
N ASN A 65 20.62 6.51 -0.33
CA ASN A 65 21.93 6.30 0.27
C ASN A 65 21.82 5.56 1.61
N LYS A 66 20.86 5.99 2.46
CA LYS A 66 20.58 5.35 3.74
C LYS A 66 20.18 3.89 3.58
N LEU A 67 19.28 3.59 2.65
CA LEU A 67 18.86 2.22 2.36
C LEU A 67 20.00 1.37 1.75
N ASP A 68 20.74 1.92 0.80
CA ASP A 68 21.82 1.20 0.12
C ASP A 68 22.92 0.75 1.09
N SER A 69 23.15 1.56 2.13
CA SER A 69 24.14 1.25 3.17
C SER A 69 23.72 0.15 4.16
N SER A 70 22.42 -0.16 4.29
CA SER A 70 21.89 -1.02 5.36
C SER A 70 21.16 -2.27 4.90
N LEU A 71 20.60 -2.30 3.68
CA LEU A 71 19.76 -3.40 3.21
C LEU A 71 20.47 -4.75 3.08
N ASP A 72 21.80 -4.76 2.93
CA ASP A 72 22.61 -5.99 2.91
C ASP A 72 22.46 -6.81 4.20
N GLU A 73 22.24 -6.16 5.34
CA GLU A 73 22.04 -6.84 6.61
C GLU A 73 20.82 -7.75 6.63
N VAL A 74 19.81 -7.46 5.81
CA VAL A 74 18.60 -8.29 5.65
C VAL A 74 18.56 -9.03 4.30
N ASP A 75 19.74 -9.20 3.66
CA ASP A 75 19.91 -9.99 2.44
C ASP A 75 19.13 -9.44 1.24
N THR A 76 19.09 -8.12 1.06
CA THR A 76 18.46 -7.47 -0.09
C THR A 76 19.23 -6.21 -0.53
N SER A 77 18.73 -5.49 -1.53
CA SER A 77 19.26 -4.19 -1.96
C SER A 77 18.24 -3.42 -2.78
N LEU A 78 18.52 -2.18 -3.15
CA LEU A 78 17.69 -1.36 -4.06
C LEU A 78 17.56 -1.94 -5.49
N LYS A 79 18.35 -2.97 -5.83
CA LYS A 79 18.19 -3.71 -7.11
C LYS A 79 17.21 -4.89 -7.02
N HIS A 80 16.73 -5.21 -5.81
CA HIS A 80 15.90 -6.37 -5.53
C HIS A 80 14.48 -5.97 -5.09
N ILE A 81 13.94 -4.88 -5.65
CA ILE A 81 12.59 -4.40 -5.32
C ILE A 81 11.56 -5.10 -6.21
N LEU A 82 10.57 -5.75 -5.61
CA LEU A 82 9.42 -6.35 -6.28
C LEU A 82 8.27 -5.36 -6.47
N LYS A 83 8.11 -4.41 -5.55
CA LYS A 83 7.07 -3.40 -5.59
C LYS A 83 7.51 -2.15 -4.83
N ILE A 84 7.19 -0.98 -5.36
CA ILE A 84 7.35 0.30 -4.66
C ILE A 84 6.04 1.09 -4.67
N ASN A 85 5.67 1.62 -3.50
CA ASN A 85 4.62 2.59 -3.36
C ASN A 85 5.22 3.91 -2.86
N SER A 86 4.77 5.01 -3.40
CA SER A 86 5.27 6.34 -3.03
C SER A 86 4.15 7.32 -2.81
N PHE A 87 4.22 8.00 -1.66
CA PHE A 87 3.25 8.97 -1.18
C PHE A 87 3.89 10.34 -1.23
N HIS A 88 3.47 11.16 -2.19
CA HIS A 88 4.06 12.47 -2.45
C HIS A 88 3.18 13.59 -1.89
N MET A 89 3.82 14.65 -1.41
CA MET A 89 3.13 15.85 -0.93
C MET A 89 2.77 16.81 -2.08
N HIS A 90 3.53 16.78 -3.18
CA HIS A 90 3.44 17.78 -4.23
C HIS A 90 3.57 17.17 -5.63
N GLY A 91 2.69 17.60 -6.55
CA GLY A 91 2.66 17.10 -7.91
C GLY A 91 3.89 17.49 -8.74
N GLU A 92 4.45 18.65 -8.50
CA GLU A 92 5.67 19.13 -9.19
C GLU A 92 6.91 18.29 -8.90
N ASP A 93 6.91 17.48 -7.83
CA ASP A 93 8.03 16.61 -7.47
C ASP A 93 8.10 15.32 -8.29
N VAL A 94 7.00 14.91 -8.93
CA VAL A 94 6.86 13.59 -9.56
C VAL A 94 7.91 13.35 -10.63
N ASP A 95 8.11 14.31 -11.52
CA ASP A 95 9.07 14.20 -12.63
C ASP A 95 10.50 13.92 -12.12
N MET A 96 10.97 14.75 -11.19
CA MET A 96 12.32 14.60 -10.62
C MET A 96 12.46 13.35 -9.78
N ALA A 97 11.40 12.97 -9.05
CA ALA A 97 11.41 11.73 -8.26
C ALA A 97 11.58 10.50 -9.15
N LEU A 98 10.85 10.43 -10.26
CA LEU A 98 10.94 9.31 -11.19
C LEU A 98 12.28 9.29 -11.93
N ARG A 99 12.89 10.46 -12.23
CA ARG A 99 14.24 10.55 -12.81
C ARG A 99 15.29 10.01 -11.85
N GLU A 100 15.23 10.39 -10.55
CA GLU A 100 16.24 9.97 -9.57
C GLU A 100 16.24 8.45 -9.35
N ARG A 101 15.09 7.77 -9.43
CA ARG A 101 14.98 6.31 -9.31
C ARG A 101 15.89 5.53 -10.28
N ARG A 102 16.18 6.07 -11.48
CA ARG A 102 17.03 5.43 -12.49
C ARG A 102 18.45 5.19 -12.02
N ASN A 103 18.90 6.00 -11.07
CA ASN A 103 20.26 5.91 -10.54
C ASN A 103 20.41 4.74 -9.57
N TRP A 104 19.29 4.30 -8.97
CA TRP A 104 19.28 3.37 -7.83
C TRP A 104 18.70 2.01 -8.14
N PHE A 105 17.63 1.95 -8.93
CA PHE A 105 16.90 0.70 -9.15
C PHE A 105 17.51 -0.16 -10.27
N SER A 106 17.08 -1.41 -10.37
CA SER A 106 17.42 -2.30 -11.48
C SER A 106 16.97 -1.69 -12.80
N LYS A 107 17.85 -1.71 -13.81
CA LYS A 107 17.51 -1.30 -15.18
C LYS A 107 16.82 -2.40 -15.96
N ASP A 108 17.15 -3.66 -15.64
CA ASP A 108 16.57 -4.83 -16.32
C ASP A 108 15.19 -5.17 -15.80
N ASN A 109 15.01 -5.05 -14.46
CA ASN A 109 13.78 -5.35 -13.77
C ASN A 109 13.38 -4.15 -12.87
N PRO A 110 13.03 -2.98 -13.44
CA PRO A 110 12.58 -1.87 -12.62
C PRO A 110 11.27 -2.24 -11.92
N PRO A 111 11.09 -1.89 -10.63
CA PRO A 111 9.93 -2.32 -9.87
C PRO A 111 8.61 -1.77 -10.44
N PRO A 112 7.51 -2.54 -10.40
CA PRO A 112 6.17 -2.01 -10.51
C PRO A 112 5.95 -0.93 -9.47
N SER A 113 5.35 0.19 -9.87
CA SER A 113 5.22 1.37 -9.03
C SER A 113 3.78 1.84 -8.95
N THR A 114 3.37 2.25 -7.76
CA THR A 114 2.17 3.06 -7.54
C THR A 114 2.59 4.36 -6.88
N LEU A 115 2.09 5.48 -7.39
CA LEU A 115 2.38 6.81 -6.90
C LEU A 115 1.08 7.57 -6.69
N VAL A 116 0.85 7.99 -5.44
CA VAL A 116 -0.33 8.78 -5.06
C VAL A 116 0.09 9.99 -4.24
N PHE A 117 -0.81 10.94 -4.10
CA PHE A 117 -0.58 12.09 -3.24
C PHE A 117 -1.16 11.88 -1.84
N THR A 118 -0.59 12.58 -0.88
CA THR A 118 -1.08 12.64 0.50
C THR A 118 -1.08 14.09 0.98
N PRO A 119 -2.10 14.53 1.74
CA PRO A 119 -2.11 15.88 2.29
C PRO A 119 -1.03 16.12 3.36
N GLU A 120 -0.56 15.06 4.04
CA GLU A 120 0.39 15.20 5.15
C GLU A 120 1.16 13.90 5.39
N LEU A 121 2.43 14.04 5.74
CA LEU A 121 3.33 12.99 6.19
C LEU A 121 3.68 13.19 7.67
N PRO A 122 4.06 12.12 8.42
CA PRO A 122 4.35 12.24 9.85
C PRO A 122 5.58 13.08 10.18
N VAL A 123 6.46 13.31 9.21
CA VAL A 123 7.65 14.16 9.37
C VAL A 123 7.42 15.46 8.61
N GLN A 124 7.42 16.57 9.33
CA GLN A 124 7.31 17.91 8.74
C GLN A 124 8.44 18.14 7.73
N GLU A 125 8.17 18.87 6.66
CA GLU A 125 9.11 19.17 5.56
C GLU A 125 9.58 17.96 4.73
N ALA A 126 9.17 16.72 5.09
CA ALA A 126 9.32 15.58 4.21
C ALA A 126 8.39 15.73 2.99
N ARG A 127 8.90 15.49 1.79
CA ARG A 127 8.15 15.64 0.53
C ARG A 127 7.61 14.31 0.01
N VAL A 128 8.16 13.21 0.49
CA VAL A 128 7.80 11.87 0.05
C VAL A 128 8.01 10.84 1.17
N SER A 129 7.15 9.83 1.18
CA SER A 129 7.36 8.58 1.91
C SER A 129 7.39 7.41 0.91
N LEU A 130 8.37 6.53 1.01
CA LEU A 130 8.54 5.37 0.13
C LEU A 130 8.41 4.09 0.92
N ASP A 131 7.47 3.22 0.56
CA ASP A 131 7.46 1.85 1.08
C ASP A 131 7.72 0.85 -0.04
N MET A 132 8.38 -0.26 0.30
CA MET A 132 8.83 -1.22 -0.69
C MET A 132 8.61 -2.64 -0.19
N ILE A 133 8.38 -3.54 -1.14
CA ILE A 133 8.48 -4.98 -0.94
C ILE A 133 9.66 -5.45 -1.77
N ASN A 134 10.69 -5.91 -1.09
CA ASN A 134 11.90 -6.44 -1.69
C ASN A 134 11.93 -7.96 -1.62
N ILE A 135 12.81 -8.56 -2.39
CA ILE A 135 13.13 -9.98 -2.34
C ILE A 135 14.53 -10.22 -1.80
N SER A 136 14.71 -11.33 -1.10
CA SER A 136 16.01 -11.80 -0.66
C SER A 136 16.92 -12.11 -1.85
N LYS A 137 18.20 -11.74 -1.77
CA LYS A 137 19.20 -12.11 -2.78
C LYS A 137 19.37 -13.63 -2.90
N SER A 138 19.10 -14.35 -1.80
CA SER A 138 19.14 -15.81 -1.70
C SER A 138 17.79 -16.48 -1.97
N ALA A 139 16.78 -15.76 -2.46
CA ALA A 139 15.45 -16.32 -2.72
C ALA A 139 15.47 -17.46 -3.73
N LYS A 140 14.69 -18.50 -3.47
CA LYS A 140 14.57 -19.66 -4.35
C LYS A 140 13.87 -19.34 -5.67
N MET A 141 12.95 -18.38 -5.66
CA MET A 141 12.27 -17.85 -6.83
C MET A 141 12.68 -16.38 -7.01
N PRO A 142 13.73 -16.11 -7.80
CA PRO A 142 14.24 -14.75 -7.98
C PRO A 142 13.27 -13.85 -8.75
N ILE A 143 13.63 -12.59 -8.93
CA ILE A 143 12.87 -11.67 -9.77
C ILE A 143 12.85 -12.17 -11.21
N GLU A 144 11.66 -12.20 -11.77
CA GLU A 144 11.41 -12.57 -13.18
C GLU A 144 10.58 -11.47 -13.86
N SER A 145 11.07 -10.99 -14.99
CA SER A 145 10.31 -10.11 -15.89
C SER A 145 9.24 -10.91 -16.63
N VAL A 146 8.08 -10.32 -16.79
CA VAL A 146 6.98 -10.90 -17.56
C VAL A 146 6.96 -10.29 -18.97
N LYS A 147 6.96 -11.14 -19.99
CA LYS A 147 6.78 -10.73 -21.38
C LYS A 147 5.32 -10.42 -21.64
N LEU A 148 5.00 -9.17 -21.96
CA LEU A 148 3.63 -8.74 -22.25
C LEU A 148 3.27 -9.06 -23.70
N THR A 149 2.18 -9.80 -23.89
CA THR A 149 1.68 -10.24 -25.19
C THR A 149 0.24 -9.81 -25.45
N LYS A 150 -0.60 -9.70 -24.41
CA LYS A 150 -2.01 -9.38 -24.52
C LYS A 150 -2.29 -7.89 -24.61
N SER A 151 -1.34 -7.05 -24.22
CA SER A 151 -1.45 -5.62 -24.24
C SER A 151 -0.16 -4.98 -24.75
N PRO A 152 0.15 -5.16 -26.06
CA PRO A 152 1.41 -4.70 -26.65
C PRO A 152 1.57 -3.18 -26.59
N GLU A 153 0.48 -2.41 -26.58
CA GLU A 153 0.50 -0.96 -26.40
C GLU A 153 0.99 -0.57 -24.99
N ILE A 154 0.73 -1.39 -23.97
CA ILE A 154 1.28 -1.18 -22.63
C ILE A 154 2.75 -1.60 -22.57
N ALA A 155 3.13 -2.64 -23.28
CA ALA A 155 4.52 -3.06 -23.38
C ALA A 155 5.39 -1.93 -23.97
N GLN A 156 4.81 -1.07 -24.83
CA GLN A 156 5.46 0.10 -25.39
C GLN A 156 5.56 1.27 -24.38
N VAL A 157 4.70 1.34 -23.36
CA VAL A 157 4.82 2.29 -22.24
C VAL A 157 5.95 1.85 -21.30
N LYS A 158 7.13 1.51 -21.87
CA LYS A 158 8.35 1.28 -21.08
C LYS A 158 8.83 2.55 -20.38
N SER A 159 8.31 3.70 -20.81
CA SER A 159 8.61 4.95 -20.16
C SER A 159 7.61 6.03 -20.58
N ILE A 160 7.00 6.73 -19.66
CA ILE A 160 6.58 8.10 -19.92
C ILE A 160 7.89 8.87 -20.06
N GLY A 161 8.42 8.97 -21.29
CA GLY A 161 9.70 9.62 -21.58
C GLY A 161 10.87 9.06 -20.77
N TRP A 162 10.98 9.38 -19.50
CA TRP A 162 12.08 9.09 -18.58
C TRP A 162 11.69 8.17 -17.41
N ALA A 163 10.39 7.91 -17.14
CA ALA A 163 9.96 7.00 -16.07
C ALA A 163 10.14 5.55 -16.51
N VAL A 164 10.90 4.78 -15.74
CA VAL A 164 11.14 3.36 -15.98
C VAL A 164 10.51 2.57 -14.84
N PHE A 165 9.53 1.72 -15.17
CA PHE A 165 8.90 0.76 -14.27
C PHE A 165 8.37 -0.44 -15.05
N SER A 166 8.29 -1.60 -14.40
CA SER A 166 7.63 -2.77 -14.96
C SER A 166 6.12 -2.69 -14.76
N GLN A 167 5.36 -3.25 -15.69
CA GLN A 167 3.91 -3.39 -15.53
C GLN A 167 3.59 -4.44 -14.47
N VAL A 168 4.39 -5.51 -14.44
CA VAL A 168 4.26 -6.66 -13.57
C VAL A 168 5.61 -7.33 -13.38
N LEU A 169 5.92 -7.80 -12.17
CA LEU A 169 7.07 -8.65 -11.84
C LEU A 169 6.60 -9.88 -11.06
N LYS A 170 7.38 -10.97 -11.20
CA LYS A 170 7.25 -12.17 -10.38
C LYS A 170 8.45 -12.28 -9.44
N GLY A 171 8.25 -12.88 -8.27
CA GLY A 171 9.32 -13.21 -7.34
C GLY A 171 8.79 -13.74 -6.02
N ALA A 172 9.57 -14.56 -5.32
CA ALA A 172 9.20 -15.18 -4.05
C ALA A 172 7.86 -15.92 -4.04
N GLY A 173 7.40 -16.42 -5.19
CA GLY A 173 6.10 -17.11 -5.35
C GLY A 173 4.90 -16.19 -5.52
N PHE A 174 5.12 -14.91 -5.75
CA PHE A 174 4.08 -13.89 -5.96
C PHE A 174 4.27 -13.13 -7.27
N ILE A 175 3.18 -12.50 -7.71
CA ILE A 175 3.09 -11.58 -8.84
C ILE A 175 2.67 -10.23 -8.30
N PHE A 176 3.40 -9.17 -8.66
CA PHE A 176 3.16 -7.80 -8.23
C PHE A 176 2.87 -6.94 -9.46
N THR A 177 1.73 -6.26 -9.47
CA THR A 177 1.37 -5.32 -10.54
C THR A 177 1.70 -3.88 -10.16
N ARG A 178 1.82 -3.01 -11.16
CA ARG A 178 1.84 -1.56 -10.92
C ARG A 178 0.46 -1.07 -10.52
N GLY A 179 0.37 0.17 -10.06
CA GLY A 179 -0.87 0.93 -10.02
C GLY A 179 -1.35 1.20 -11.46
N THR A 180 -2.62 0.94 -11.72
CA THR A 180 -3.24 1.12 -13.03
C THR A 180 -4.43 2.05 -12.92
N THR A 181 -4.46 3.05 -13.79
CA THR A 181 -5.60 3.95 -14.02
C THR A 181 -6.08 3.83 -15.46
N ALA A 182 -7.27 4.34 -15.75
CA ALA A 182 -7.88 4.29 -17.09
C ALA A 182 -7.26 5.32 -18.05
N HIS A 183 -5.95 5.17 -18.33
CA HIS A 183 -5.22 6.02 -19.27
C HIS A 183 -4.26 5.19 -20.14
N ASN A 184 -3.88 5.76 -21.28
CA ASN A 184 -2.80 5.28 -22.13
C ASN A 184 -1.75 6.39 -22.33
N GLN A 185 -0.83 6.23 -23.29
CA GLN A 185 0.19 7.23 -23.59
C GLN A 185 -0.35 8.57 -24.14
N ASP A 186 -1.58 8.58 -24.65
CA ASP A 186 -2.24 9.78 -25.17
C ASP A 186 -3.05 10.51 -24.08
N GLY A 187 -3.08 9.97 -22.86
CA GLY A 187 -3.80 10.51 -21.71
C GLY A 187 -5.01 9.67 -21.28
N PRO A 188 -5.96 10.27 -20.56
CA PRO A 188 -7.18 9.60 -20.11
C PRO A 188 -8.02 9.06 -21.28
N LEU A 189 -8.53 7.84 -21.12
CA LEU A 189 -9.38 7.22 -22.14
C LEU A 189 -10.73 7.92 -22.25
N LYS A 190 -11.12 8.32 -23.44
CA LYS A 190 -12.34 9.13 -23.68
C LYS A 190 -13.61 8.45 -23.18
N GLU A 191 -13.71 7.13 -23.33
CA GLU A 191 -14.83 6.31 -22.87
C GLU A 191 -14.95 6.22 -21.34
N THR A 192 -13.93 6.64 -20.62
CA THR A 192 -13.88 6.66 -19.15
C THR A 192 -13.98 8.06 -18.56
N LEU A 193 -14.30 9.04 -19.41
CA LEU A 193 -14.49 10.44 -19.03
C LEU A 193 -15.98 10.83 -19.03
N PRO A 194 -16.35 11.93 -18.34
CA PRO A 194 -17.71 12.45 -18.38
C PRO A 194 -18.19 12.69 -19.81
N ASN A 195 -19.37 12.21 -20.14
CA ASN A 195 -19.99 12.46 -21.45
C ASN A 195 -20.73 13.81 -21.43
N TYR A 196 -20.19 14.81 -22.10
CA TYR A 196 -20.90 16.07 -22.31
C TYR A 196 -21.95 15.92 -23.41
N PRO A 197 -23.18 16.47 -23.27
CA PRO A 197 -23.60 17.49 -22.30
C PRO A 197 -24.15 16.96 -20.96
N PHE A 198 -24.04 15.66 -20.66
CA PHE A 198 -24.55 15.08 -19.41
C PHE A 198 -23.42 14.76 -18.44
N PRO A 199 -22.85 15.76 -17.72
CA PRO A 199 -21.67 15.58 -16.86
C PRO A 199 -21.96 14.87 -15.54
N TYR A 200 -23.20 14.46 -15.29
CA TYR A 200 -23.66 13.83 -14.05
C TYR A 200 -23.74 12.30 -14.17
N ASP A 201 -23.05 11.71 -15.14
CA ASP A 201 -22.95 10.26 -15.27
C ASP A 201 -22.06 9.72 -14.15
N ASN A 202 -22.68 9.19 -13.09
CA ASN A 202 -21.98 8.58 -11.96
C ASN A 202 -21.31 7.24 -12.32
N ASN A 203 -21.47 6.74 -13.53
CA ASN A 203 -20.84 5.50 -13.99
C ASN A 203 -19.36 5.66 -14.36
N ILE A 204 -18.81 6.87 -14.33
CA ILE A 204 -17.42 7.12 -14.69
C ILE A 204 -16.46 6.20 -13.93
N VAL A 205 -16.61 6.09 -12.61
CA VAL A 205 -15.78 5.22 -11.80
C VAL A 205 -15.95 3.74 -12.19
N LYS A 206 -17.16 3.33 -12.60
CA LYS A 206 -17.44 1.97 -13.08
C LYS A 206 -16.68 1.68 -14.39
N TYR A 207 -16.64 2.63 -15.32
CA TYR A 207 -15.89 2.48 -16.58
C TYR A 207 -14.38 2.46 -16.33
N GLN A 208 -13.88 3.34 -15.45
CA GLN A 208 -12.48 3.36 -15.07
C GLN A 208 -12.05 2.05 -14.41
N LEU A 209 -12.77 1.58 -13.39
CA LEU A 209 -12.45 0.34 -12.69
C LEU A 209 -12.58 -0.89 -13.61
N ARG A 210 -13.58 -0.93 -14.49
CA ARG A 210 -13.71 -2.03 -15.48
C ARG A 210 -12.47 -2.11 -16.37
N TYR A 211 -12.03 -0.98 -16.90
CA TYR A 211 -10.79 -0.91 -17.68
C TYR A 211 -9.59 -1.41 -16.87
N GLU A 212 -9.45 -0.93 -15.64
CA GLU A 212 -8.34 -1.31 -14.76
C GLU A 212 -8.30 -2.82 -14.50
N ILE A 213 -9.46 -3.43 -14.14
CA ILE A 213 -9.53 -4.86 -13.86
C ILE A 213 -9.23 -5.69 -15.12
N GLU A 214 -9.76 -5.32 -16.30
CA GLU A 214 -9.43 -6.01 -17.55
C GLU A 214 -7.93 -5.90 -17.87
N ARG A 215 -7.31 -4.75 -17.63
CA ARG A 215 -5.86 -4.58 -17.76
C ARG A 215 -5.08 -5.45 -16.80
N MET A 216 -5.49 -5.48 -15.53
CA MET A 216 -4.86 -6.34 -14.53
C MET A 216 -5.01 -7.81 -14.88
N LYS A 217 -6.14 -8.20 -15.42
CA LYS A 217 -6.39 -9.57 -15.94
C LYS A 217 -5.40 -9.93 -17.02
N ASP A 218 -5.21 -9.06 -18.03
CA ASP A 218 -4.22 -9.27 -19.10
C ASP A 218 -2.80 -9.44 -18.54
N LEU A 219 -2.38 -8.58 -17.60
CA LEU A 219 -1.08 -8.65 -16.94
C LEU A 219 -0.88 -9.96 -16.16
N LEU A 220 -1.93 -10.38 -15.44
CA LEU A 220 -1.89 -11.65 -14.69
C LEU A 220 -1.84 -12.84 -15.63
N GLU A 221 -2.58 -12.82 -16.74
CA GLU A 221 -2.57 -13.90 -17.73
C GLU A 221 -1.22 -14.00 -18.45
N ASP A 222 -0.58 -12.88 -18.78
CA ASP A 222 0.80 -12.87 -19.31
C ASP A 222 1.81 -13.41 -18.27
N ALA A 223 1.54 -13.20 -16.97
CA ALA A 223 2.33 -13.78 -15.88
C ALA A 223 1.99 -15.26 -15.57
N GLY A 224 1.06 -15.88 -16.30
CA GLY A 224 0.62 -17.26 -16.10
C GLY A 224 -0.42 -17.44 -15.00
N ALA A 225 -1.06 -16.37 -14.54
CA ALA A 225 -2.07 -16.36 -13.47
C ALA A 225 -3.45 -15.88 -13.99
N SER A 226 -4.37 -15.58 -13.10
CA SER A 226 -5.67 -15.00 -13.39
C SER A 226 -6.23 -14.32 -12.16
N LEU A 227 -7.38 -13.64 -12.26
CA LEU A 227 -8.02 -12.94 -11.13
C LEU A 227 -8.27 -13.84 -9.91
N LYS A 228 -8.54 -15.14 -10.10
CA LYS A 228 -8.71 -16.10 -8.99
C LYS A 228 -7.46 -16.25 -8.10
N HIS A 229 -6.29 -15.88 -8.61
CA HIS A 229 -5.02 -15.97 -7.89
C HIS A 229 -4.70 -14.68 -7.08
N VAL A 230 -5.49 -13.62 -7.26
CA VAL A 230 -5.30 -12.36 -6.51
C VAL A 230 -5.58 -12.61 -5.04
N VAL A 231 -4.60 -12.31 -4.19
CA VAL A 231 -4.68 -12.46 -2.73
C VAL A 231 -4.92 -11.14 -2.03
N ARG A 232 -4.45 -10.05 -2.64
CA ARG A 232 -4.62 -8.69 -2.12
C ARG A 232 -4.85 -7.71 -3.27
N ALA A 233 -5.81 -6.81 -3.07
CA ALA A 233 -6.08 -5.67 -3.93
C ALA A 233 -6.04 -4.38 -3.11
N GLU A 234 -5.47 -3.33 -3.69
CA GLU A 234 -5.45 -1.98 -3.13
C GLU A 234 -6.11 -1.04 -4.14
N LEU A 235 -7.10 -0.30 -3.68
CA LEU A 235 -7.86 0.65 -4.47
C LEU A 235 -7.65 2.05 -3.89
N HIS A 236 -6.98 2.90 -4.63
CA HIS A 236 -6.82 4.32 -4.32
C HIS A 236 -7.98 5.08 -4.96
N MET A 237 -8.77 5.80 -4.17
CA MET A 237 -9.98 6.46 -4.64
C MET A 237 -10.01 7.93 -4.23
N THR A 238 -10.50 8.78 -5.11
CA THR A 238 -10.62 10.22 -4.83
C THR A 238 -11.94 10.58 -4.15
N ASN A 239 -12.96 9.71 -4.23
CA ASN A 239 -14.28 9.93 -3.64
C ASN A 239 -14.86 8.64 -3.08
N MET A 240 -15.15 8.62 -1.78
CA MET A 240 -15.70 7.45 -1.11
C MET A 240 -17.19 7.20 -1.43
N GLU A 241 -17.92 8.18 -1.96
CA GLU A 241 -19.29 7.98 -2.43
C GLU A 241 -19.39 6.98 -3.60
N ASP A 242 -18.28 6.71 -4.27
CA ASP A 242 -18.21 5.74 -5.36
C ASP A 242 -18.16 4.27 -4.90
N ILE A 243 -18.00 3.99 -3.61
CA ILE A 243 -17.82 2.63 -3.07
C ILE A 243 -18.94 1.69 -3.51
N ALA A 244 -20.20 2.14 -3.48
CA ALA A 244 -21.34 1.30 -3.88
C ALA A 244 -21.22 0.83 -5.35
N ILE A 245 -20.80 1.71 -6.25
CA ILE A 245 -20.58 1.39 -7.66
C ILE A 245 -19.35 0.47 -7.84
N VAL A 246 -18.30 0.73 -7.07
CA VAL A 246 -17.09 -0.11 -7.05
C VAL A 246 -17.45 -1.52 -6.57
N ASP A 247 -18.22 -1.66 -5.49
CA ASP A 247 -18.62 -2.95 -4.93
C ASP A 247 -19.50 -3.76 -5.89
N GLU A 248 -20.45 -3.10 -6.58
CA GLU A 248 -21.27 -3.73 -7.62
C GLU A 248 -20.39 -4.37 -8.71
N LEU A 249 -19.46 -3.59 -9.28
CA LEU A 249 -18.56 -4.09 -10.31
C LEU A 249 -17.56 -5.12 -9.78
N TRP A 250 -17.06 -4.93 -8.57
CA TRP A 250 -16.13 -5.86 -7.92
C TRP A 250 -16.73 -7.25 -7.77
N ALA A 251 -18.01 -7.33 -7.37
CA ALA A 251 -18.75 -8.59 -7.26
C ALA A 251 -18.90 -9.32 -8.61
N GLU A 252 -18.98 -8.59 -9.74
CA GLU A 252 -19.00 -9.19 -11.09
C GLU A 252 -17.68 -9.93 -11.38
N TYR A 253 -16.53 -9.36 -11.00
CA TYR A 253 -15.19 -9.93 -11.28
C TYR A 253 -14.69 -10.93 -10.23
N PHE A 254 -15.14 -10.79 -9.00
CA PHE A 254 -14.75 -11.63 -7.86
C PHE A 254 -16.00 -12.22 -7.15
N PRO A 255 -16.82 -13.02 -7.87
CA PRO A 255 -18.07 -13.56 -7.32
C PRO A 255 -17.84 -14.66 -6.27
N VAL A 256 -16.65 -15.28 -6.27
CA VAL A 256 -16.28 -16.36 -5.36
C VAL A 256 -14.86 -16.10 -4.86
N ASP A 257 -14.66 -16.31 -3.57
CA ASP A 257 -13.35 -16.16 -2.92
C ASP A 257 -12.64 -14.82 -3.27
N PRO A 258 -13.29 -13.66 -3.03
CA PRO A 258 -12.68 -12.36 -3.34
C PRO A 258 -11.36 -12.18 -2.59
N PRO A 259 -10.43 -11.35 -3.11
CA PRO A 259 -9.18 -11.05 -2.40
C PRO A 259 -9.43 -10.25 -1.11
N ALA A 260 -8.44 -10.18 -0.23
CA ALA A 260 -8.36 -9.13 0.76
C ALA A 260 -8.24 -7.79 0.04
N ARG A 261 -9.04 -6.77 0.44
CA ARG A 261 -9.12 -5.48 -0.24
C ARG A 261 -8.92 -4.32 0.72
N VAL A 262 -8.15 -3.32 0.28
CA VAL A 262 -7.96 -2.07 1.02
C VAL A 262 -8.37 -0.91 0.11
N ILE A 263 -9.27 -0.06 0.58
CA ILE A 263 -9.67 1.17 -0.11
C ILE A 263 -9.07 2.35 0.62
N ILE A 264 -8.38 3.23 -0.13
CA ILE A 264 -7.60 4.34 0.44
C ILE A 264 -8.03 5.65 -0.22
N PRO A 265 -8.60 6.62 0.52
CA PRO A 265 -8.95 7.93 0.00
C PRO A 265 -7.71 8.82 -0.17
N VAL A 266 -7.28 9.01 -1.43
CA VAL A 266 -6.12 9.82 -1.80
C VAL A 266 -6.32 10.51 -3.13
N PRO A 267 -5.66 11.66 -3.38
CA PRO A 267 -5.60 12.25 -4.71
C PRO A 267 -4.70 11.41 -5.63
N LEU A 268 -5.10 11.27 -6.89
CA LEU A 268 -4.37 10.51 -7.91
C LEU A 268 -3.50 11.42 -8.78
N VAL A 269 -2.45 10.84 -9.35
CA VAL A 269 -1.51 11.55 -10.23
C VAL A 269 -2.14 11.85 -11.59
N VAL A 270 -2.92 10.91 -12.11
CA VAL A 270 -3.54 11.05 -13.44
C VAL A 270 -4.93 11.68 -13.28
N LEU A 271 -5.06 12.91 -13.69
CA LEU A 271 -6.35 13.60 -13.68
C LEU A 271 -7.10 13.37 -15.01
N PRO A 272 -8.41 13.20 -15.02
CA PRO A 272 -9.35 13.26 -13.90
C PRO A 272 -9.78 11.88 -13.38
N MET A 273 -8.83 10.96 -13.21
CA MET A 273 -9.13 9.62 -12.69
C MET A 273 -9.68 9.67 -11.26
N ARG A 274 -10.62 8.77 -10.96
CA ARG A 274 -11.27 8.65 -9.65
C ARG A 274 -10.82 7.42 -8.89
N ILE A 275 -10.19 6.47 -9.59
CA ILE A 275 -9.70 5.23 -9.02
C ILE A 275 -8.36 4.84 -9.65
N GLU A 276 -7.50 4.18 -8.87
CA GLU A 276 -6.28 3.50 -9.28
C GLU A 276 -6.18 2.19 -8.51
N SER A 277 -5.98 1.07 -9.20
CA SER A 277 -5.90 -0.24 -8.57
C SER A 277 -4.55 -0.91 -8.76
N GLU A 278 -4.13 -1.72 -7.75
CA GLU A 278 -2.96 -2.60 -7.80
C GLU A 278 -3.26 -3.96 -7.16
N PHE A 279 -2.62 -5.02 -7.69
CA PHE A 279 -2.84 -6.38 -7.20
C PHE A 279 -1.54 -7.07 -6.79
N ILE A 280 -1.68 -7.92 -5.75
CA ILE A 280 -0.72 -8.99 -5.44
C ILE A 280 -1.45 -10.32 -5.68
N ALA A 281 -0.85 -11.20 -6.47
CA ALA A 281 -1.38 -12.52 -6.74
C ALA A 281 -0.35 -13.62 -6.41
N VAL A 282 -0.79 -14.84 -6.14
CA VAL A 282 0.11 -15.98 -6.09
C VAL A 282 0.55 -16.36 -7.50
N ASP A 283 1.81 -16.74 -7.64
CA ASP A 283 2.32 -17.34 -8.87
C ASP A 283 1.90 -18.82 -8.90
N PRO A 284 1.06 -19.25 -9.87
CA PRO A 284 0.62 -20.65 -9.94
C PRO A 284 1.74 -21.65 -10.20
N SER A 285 2.90 -21.19 -10.73
CA SER A 285 4.09 -22.02 -10.90
C SER A 285 4.90 -22.15 -9.61
N GLY A 286 4.58 -21.34 -8.60
CA GLY A 286 5.23 -21.33 -7.30
C GLY A 286 4.60 -22.28 -6.28
N PRO A 287 5.14 -22.29 -5.04
CA PRO A 287 4.70 -23.23 -4.01
C PRO A 287 3.41 -22.80 -3.30
N TYR A 288 2.91 -21.59 -3.51
CA TYR A 288 1.82 -21.02 -2.72
C TYR A 288 0.47 -21.17 -3.42
N LYS A 289 -0.58 -21.28 -2.62
CA LYS A 289 -1.97 -21.27 -3.08
C LYS A 289 -2.73 -20.21 -2.30
N LYS A 290 -3.75 -19.62 -2.93
CA LYS A 290 -4.70 -18.75 -2.27
C LYS A 290 -5.65 -19.58 -1.41
N GLU A 291 -5.80 -19.21 -0.15
CA GLU A 291 -6.73 -19.82 0.81
C GLU A 291 -7.50 -18.71 1.53
N ILE A 292 -8.83 -18.75 1.49
CA ILE A 292 -9.66 -17.81 2.25
C ILE A 292 -9.72 -18.25 3.71
N ILE A 293 -9.44 -17.33 4.63
CA ILE A 293 -9.56 -17.60 6.07
C ILE A 293 -10.99 -17.33 6.53
N ASN A 294 -11.64 -18.38 7.02
CA ASN A 294 -12.95 -18.23 7.64
C ASN A 294 -12.82 -17.60 9.03
N CYS A 295 -12.96 -16.28 9.11
CA CYS A 295 -12.81 -15.48 10.33
C CYS A 295 -14.07 -15.53 11.21
N LYS A 296 -14.59 -16.73 11.53
CA LYS A 296 -15.80 -16.90 12.33
C LYS A 296 -15.69 -16.18 13.68
N GLY A 297 -16.70 -15.37 13.99
CA GLY A 297 -16.75 -14.57 15.22
C GLY A 297 -16.04 -13.22 15.14
N VAL A 298 -15.52 -12.85 13.95
CA VAL A 298 -15.10 -11.50 13.62
C VAL A 298 -16.22 -10.85 12.79
N PRO A 299 -16.47 -9.53 12.89
CA PRO A 299 -17.44 -8.84 12.03
C PRO A 299 -17.17 -9.10 10.54
N GLU A 300 -18.20 -9.54 9.82
CA GLU A 300 -18.12 -9.83 8.39
C GLU A 300 -18.24 -8.54 7.58
N PRO A 301 -17.35 -8.31 6.57
CA PRO A 301 -17.47 -7.17 5.67
C PRO A 301 -18.83 -7.17 4.95
N ILE A 302 -19.39 -5.97 4.75
CA ILE A 302 -20.61 -5.78 3.92
C ILE A 302 -20.24 -5.69 2.42
N SER A 303 -18.99 -5.39 2.14
CA SER A 303 -18.43 -5.29 0.79
C SER A 303 -17.93 -6.66 0.30
N PRO A 304 -17.86 -6.91 -1.03
CA PRO A 304 -17.39 -8.18 -1.59
C PRO A 304 -15.85 -8.35 -1.45
N GLU A 305 -15.42 -8.66 -0.24
CA GLU A 305 -14.01 -8.87 0.10
C GLU A 305 -13.87 -9.99 1.15
N SER A 306 -12.72 -10.63 1.19
CA SER A 306 -12.39 -11.59 2.25
C SER A 306 -11.69 -10.88 3.41
N THR A 307 -12.14 -11.08 4.65
CA THR A 307 -11.51 -10.50 5.86
C THR A 307 -10.01 -10.77 5.91
N ALA A 308 -9.60 -11.97 5.54
CA ALA A 308 -8.19 -12.36 5.44
C ALA A 308 -7.99 -13.46 4.38
N VAL A 309 -6.88 -13.39 3.66
CA VAL A 309 -6.45 -14.36 2.65
C VAL A 309 -5.06 -14.85 2.98
N LYS A 310 -4.88 -16.16 3.04
CA LYS A 310 -3.59 -16.80 3.25
C LYS A 310 -2.98 -17.18 1.89
N ALA A 311 -1.67 -16.98 1.77
CA ALA A 311 -0.86 -17.46 0.66
C ALA A 311 0.51 -17.92 1.16
N GLY A 312 0.71 -19.24 1.23
CA GLY A 312 1.88 -19.82 1.90
C GLY A 312 1.97 -19.37 3.35
N PRO A 313 3.09 -18.77 3.78
CA PRO A 313 3.25 -18.28 5.17
C PRO A 313 2.67 -16.87 5.39
N PHE A 314 2.14 -16.21 4.37
CA PHE A 314 1.63 -14.86 4.49
C PHE A 314 0.10 -14.84 4.66
N VAL A 315 -0.38 -13.92 5.49
CA VAL A 315 -1.79 -13.63 5.68
C VAL A 315 -2.01 -12.15 5.36
N PHE A 316 -2.76 -11.88 4.31
CA PHE A 316 -3.16 -10.55 3.87
C PHE A 316 -4.53 -10.22 4.46
N LEU A 317 -4.65 -9.14 5.19
CA LEU A 317 -5.91 -8.68 5.78
C LEU A 317 -6.53 -7.60 4.89
N SER A 318 -7.85 -7.58 4.77
CA SER A 318 -8.57 -6.41 4.24
C SER A 318 -8.36 -5.20 5.15
N GLY A 319 -8.70 -4.01 4.67
CA GLY A 319 -8.58 -2.76 5.43
C GLY A 319 -9.28 -2.85 6.79
N GLN A 320 -8.53 -2.73 7.87
CA GLN A 320 -9.06 -2.87 9.23
C GLN A 320 -9.50 -1.51 9.76
N LEU A 321 -10.80 -1.37 9.95
CA LEU A 321 -11.49 -0.21 10.52
C LEU A 321 -12.18 -0.60 11.84
N ALA A 322 -12.45 0.38 12.68
CA ALA A 322 -13.16 0.16 13.94
C ALA A 322 -14.69 0.03 13.70
N THR A 323 -15.08 -0.97 12.94
CA THR A 323 -16.48 -1.22 12.56
C THR A 323 -16.92 -2.64 12.88
N ASP A 324 -18.18 -2.77 13.25
CA ASP A 324 -18.90 -4.04 13.34
C ASP A 324 -19.74 -4.33 12.08
N PHE A 325 -19.65 -3.47 11.07
CA PHE A 325 -20.41 -3.48 9.81
C PHE A 325 -21.94 -3.43 9.98
N LYS A 326 -22.43 -3.00 11.16
CA LYS A 326 -23.87 -2.81 11.45
C LYS A 326 -24.18 -1.37 11.81
N HIS A 327 -23.31 -0.75 12.62
CA HIS A 327 -23.53 0.60 13.15
C HIS A 327 -22.60 1.65 12.52
N GLY A 328 -21.80 1.26 11.51
CA GLY A 328 -20.70 2.09 11.02
C GLY A 328 -19.52 1.98 11.99
N LEU A 329 -19.20 3.05 12.74
CA LEU A 329 -18.27 2.94 13.87
C LEU A 329 -18.85 2.03 14.96
N ALA A 330 -18.07 1.04 15.39
CA ALA A 330 -18.50 0.09 16.41
C ALA A 330 -18.83 0.78 17.74
N PRO A 331 -19.91 0.39 18.43
CA PRO A 331 -20.27 1.00 19.72
C PRO A 331 -19.14 0.98 20.74
N GLU A 332 -18.36 -0.09 20.79
CA GLU A 332 -17.21 -0.26 21.70
C GLU A 332 -16.06 0.69 21.37
N ALA A 333 -15.98 1.16 20.12
CA ALA A 333 -14.99 2.12 19.65
C ALA A 333 -15.51 3.56 19.66
N THR A 334 -16.73 3.81 20.16
CA THR A 334 -17.36 5.12 20.14
C THR A 334 -17.20 5.84 21.47
N VAL A 335 -16.78 7.11 21.42
CA VAL A 335 -16.78 7.98 22.60
C VAL A 335 -18.20 8.24 23.05
N ASN A 336 -18.46 8.15 24.37
CA ASN A 336 -19.76 8.49 24.93
C ASN A 336 -20.08 9.97 24.66
N PRO A 337 -21.15 10.30 23.91
CA PRO A 337 -21.45 11.69 23.57
C PRO A 337 -21.79 12.57 24.78
N SER A 338 -22.15 11.99 25.92
CA SER A 338 -22.35 12.74 27.18
C SER A 338 -21.03 13.11 27.88
N PHE A 339 -19.92 12.47 27.50
CA PHE A 339 -18.60 12.67 28.08
C PHE A 339 -17.51 12.73 27.00
N PRO A 340 -17.61 13.64 26.00
CA PRO A 340 -16.79 13.61 24.78
C PRO A 340 -15.30 13.88 25.05
N TYR A 341 -14.94 14.51 26.19
CA TYR A 341 -13.57 14.87 26.53
C TYR A 341 -12.87 13.87 27.47
N HIS A 342 -13.57 12.80 27.88
CA HIS A 342 -13.01 11.84 28.84
C HIS A 342 -12.27 10.66 28.18
N ARG A 343 -12.38 10.53 26.86
CA ARG A 343 -11.67 9.52 26.06
C ARG A 343 -11.33 10.07 24.69
N ASN A 344 -10.27 9.54 24.08
CA ASN A 344 -9.90 9.88 22.70
C ASN A 344 -10.47 8.85 21.73
N GLN A 345 -11.15 9.32 20.69
CA GLN A 345 -11.82 8.49 19.68
C GLN A 345 -10.82 7.58 18.94
N ALA A 346 -9.71 8.14 18.47
CA ALA A 346 -8.72 7.38 17.71
C ALA A 346 -8.07 6.27 18.57
N ARG A 347 -7.87 6.52 19.87
CA ARG A 347 -7.36 5.50 20.80
C ARG A 347 -8.34 4.34 20.96
N LEU A 348 -9.64 4.61 21.12
CA LEU A 348 -10.67 3.57 21.21
C LEU A 348 -10.74 2.74 19.93
N GLU A 349 -10.64 3.40 18.78
CA GLU A 349 -10.61 2.71 17.49
C GLU A 349 -9.38 1.80 17.38
N ALA A 350 -8.19 2.26 17.76
CA ALA A 350 -6.99 1.45 17.73
C ALA A 350 -7.08 0.25 18.69
N GLU A 351 -7.61 0.42 19.91
CA GLU A 351 -7.85 -0.67 20.86
C GLU A 351 -8.79 -1.74 20.28
N TYR A 352 -9.90 -1.31 19.67
CA TYR A 352 -10.85 -2.21 19.00
C TYR A 352 -10.20 -2.97 17.85
N ILE A 353 -9.46 -2.25 16.97
CA ILE A 353 -8.81 -2.86 15.80
C ILE A 353 -7.72 -3.85 16.24
N ILE A 354 -6.90 -3.51 17.23
CA ILE A 354 -5.86 -4.41 17.77
C ILE A 354 -6.49 -5.71 18.28
N SER A 355 -7.60 -5.63 19.01
CA SER A 355 -8.34 -6.80 19.50
C SER A 355 -8.87 -7.64 18.32
N LYS A 356 -9.52 -7.00 17.34
CA LYS A 356 -10.04 -7.67 16.14
C LYS A 356 -8.94 -8.35 15.33
N VAL A 357 -7.82 -7.66 15.08
CA VAL A 357 -6.67 -8.19 14.34
C VAL A 357 -5.99 -9.33 15.09
N SER A 358 -5.87 -9.24 16.41
CA SER A 358 -5.34 -10.35 17.23
C SER A 358 -6.17 -11.61 17.00
N ARG A 359 -7.51 -11.48 17.00
CA ARG A 359 -8.40 -12.61 16.74
C ARG A 359 -8.27 -13.17 15.33
N ILE A 360 -8.17 -12.31 14.31
CA ILE A 360 -7.94 -12.75 12.92
C ILE A 360 -6.62 -13.53 12.81
N CYS A 361 -5.54 -13.02 13.40
CA CYS A 361 -4.24 -13.70 13.40
C CYS A 361 -4.29 -15.07 14.07
N GLU A 362 -4.97 -15.20 15.22
CA GLU A 362 -5.16 -16.50 15.91
C GLU A 362 -5.89 -17.50 15.02
N ILE A 363 -6.99 -17.09 14.37
CA ILE A 363 -7.75 -17.94 13.45
C ILE A 363 -6.91 -18.37 12.26
N ALA A 364 -6.05 -17.48 11.76
CA ALA A 364 -5.12 -17.75 10.67
C ALA A 364 -3.93 -18.63 11.05
N GLY A 365 -3.79 -19.00 12.34
CA GLY A 365 -2.66 -19.81 12.84
C GLY A 365 -1.37 -19.03 13.07
N THR A 366 -1.49 -17.74 13.36
CA THR A 366 -0.37 -16.86 13.71
C THR A 366 -0.72 -15.99 14.92
N SER A 367 0.02 -14.91 15.15
CA SER A 367 -0.27 -13.94 16.20
C SER A 367 0.00 -12.51 15.71
N ILE A 368 -0.54 -11.52 16.41
CA ILE A 368 -0.34 -10.11 16.09
C ILE A 368 1.13 -9.71 16.19
N GLU A 369 1.95 -10.38 17.01
CA GLU A 369 3.40 -10.19 17.12
C GLU A 369 4.17 -10.68 15.89
N ASN A 370 3.50 -11.31 14.95
CA ASN A 370 4.06 -11.75 13.67
C ASN A 370 3.57 -10.90 12.49
N LEU A 371 3.02 -9.72 12.75
CA LEU A 371 2.81 -8.73 11.71
C LEU A 371 4.16 -8.33 11.10
N VAL A 372 4.25 -8.31 9.79
CA VAL A 372 5.48 -8.00 9.04
C VAL A 372 5.39 -6.68 8.30
N ARG A 373 4.17 -6.25 7.96
CA ARG A 373 3.88 -4.99 7.29
C ARG A 373 2.63 -4.35 7.85
N ARG A 374 2.68 -3.03 8.03
CA ARG A 374 1.57 -2.20 8.48
C ARG A 374 1.60 -0.86 7.75
N ARG A 375 0.51 -0.51 7.07
CA ARG A 375 0.24 0.88 6.70
C ARG A 375 -0.87 1.42 7.58
N VAL A 376 -0.77 2.69 7.93
CA VAL A 376 -1.77 3.36 8.75
C VAL A 376 -2.23 4.61 8.01
N HIS A 377 -3.52 4.65 7.75
CA HIS A 377 -4.19 5.74 7.08
C HIS A 377 -4.94 6.57 8.11
N PHE A 378 -4.49 7.80 8.32
CA PHE A 378 -5.08 8.71 9.30
C PHE A 378 -5.97 9.76 8.61
N VAL A 379 -7.10 10.05 9.21
CA VAL A 379 -7.90 11.24 8.86
C VAL A 379 -7.24 12.49 9.42
N ASP A 380 -6.63 12.38 10.59
CA ASP A 380 -5.89 13.47 11.24
C ASP A 380 -4.59 12.95 11.89
N MET A 381 -3.47 13.55 11.53
CA MET A 381 -2.14 13.13 12.02
C MET A 381 -1.88 13.39 13.50
N VAL A 382 -2.68 14.26 14.15
CA VAL A 382 -2.61 14.46 15.60
C VAL A 382 -2.92 13.21 16.42
N ASP A 383 -3.58 12.23 15.79
CA ASP A 383 -3.96 10.97 16.43
C ASP A 383 -2.79 9.95 16.48
N ILE A 384 -1.68 10.19 15.78
CA ILE A 384 -0.51 9.28 15.74
C ILE A 384 -0.01 8.92 17.13
N PRO A 385 0.37 9.85 18.02
CA PRO A 385 0.98 9.49 19.29
C PRO A 385 0.10 8.60 20.16
N LEU A 386 -1.21 8.87 20.13
CA LEU A 386 -2.20 8.16 20.96
C LEU A 386 -2.44 6.73 20.50
N THR A 387 -2.29 6.47 19.21
CA THR A 387 -2.51 5.16 18.61
C THR A 387 -1.24 4.34 18.57
N GLU A 388 -0.10 4.96 18.26
CA GLU A 388 1.19 4.28 18.22
C GLU A 388 1.66 3.80 19.59
N ASP A 389 1.36 4.55 20.65
CA ASP A 389 1.59 4.10 22.04
C ASP A 389 0.99 2.72 22.32
N LEU A 390 -0.23 2.46 21.83
CA LEU A 390 -0.87 1.14 21.99
C LEU A 390 -0.14 0.03 21.26
N TRP A 391 0.30 0.29 20.04
CA TRP A 391 1.04 -0.68 19.23
C TRP A 391 2.42 -0.97 19.82
N VAL A 392 3.14 0.07 20.26
CA VAL A 392 4.44 -0.05 20.93
C VAL A 392 4.31 -0.86 22.22
N ASN A 393 3.30 -0.57 23.05
CA ASN A 393 3.04 -1.31 24.27
C ASN A 393 2.68 -2.77 24.01
N ARG A 394 2.02 -3.06 22.89
CA ARG A 394 1.60 -4.42 22.52
C ARG A 394 2.71 -5.24 21.88
N LEU A 395 3.52 -4.64 21.00
CA LEU A 395 4.49 -5.33 20.16
C LEU A 395 5.94 -5.15 20.61
N GLY A 396 6.26 -4.06 21.30
CA GLY A 396 7.62 -3.74 21.73
C GLY A 396 8.61 -3.78 20.57
N ASP A 397 9.62 -4.61 20.72
CA ASP A 397 10.67 -4.81 19.72
C ASP A 397 10.25 -5.51 18.42
N LYS A 398 9.00 -5.97 18.35
CA LYS A 398 8.46 -6.68 17.18
C LYS A 398 7.55 -5.80 16.33
N MET A 399 7.73 -4.48 16.38
CA MET A 399 7.00 -3.58 15.49
C MET A 399 7.21 -3.99 14.02
N PRO A 400 6.14 -4.09 13.20
CA PRO A 400 6.24 -4.40 11.77
C PRO A 400 6.86 -3.23 11.00
N ALA A 401 7.31 -3.49 9.77
CA ALA A 401 7.60 -2.43 8.83
C ALA A 401 6.35 -1.56 8.66
N SER A 402 6.46 -0.27 8.96
CA SER A 402 5.31 0.64 9.12
C SER A 402 5.42 1.86 8.22
N THR A 403 4.30 2.23 7.58
CA THR A 403 4.15 3.42 6.75
C THR A 403 2.90 4.17 7.20
N LEU A 404 3.04 5.44 7.50
CA LEU A 404 1.95 6.30 7.99
C LEU A 404 1.77 7.48 7.05
N PHE A 405 0.52 7.83 6.75
CA PHE A 405 0.19 9.05 6.01
C PHE A 405 -1.27 9.47 6.23
N LYS A 406 -1.57 10.73 5.90
CA LYS A 406 -2.93 11.28 5.97
C LYS A 406 -3.72 10.97 4.71
N THR A 407 -5.00 10.68 4.86
CA THR A 407 -5.95 10.55 3.75
C THR A 407 -6.53 11.91 3.34
N SER A 408 -6.98 12.02 2.10
CA SER A 408 -7.57 13.27 1.57
C SER A 408 -9.06 13.44 1.86
N GLY A 409 -9.68 12.44 2.46
CA GLY A 409 -11.13 12.43 2.72
C GLY A 409 -11.50 11.43 3.81
N PRO A 410 -12.79 11.23 4.02
CA PRO A 410 -13.26 10.23 4.98
C PRO A 410 -12.83 8.83 4.56
N LEU A 411 -12.60 7.96 5.54
CA LEU A 411 -12.35 6.54 5.32
C LEU A 411 -13.63 5.83 4.80
N PRO A 412 -13.53 4.59 4.29
CA PRO A 412 -14.71 3.81 3.83
C PRO A 412 -15.86 3.74 4.84
N ILE A 413 -15.55 3.81 6.12
CA ILE A 413 -16.54 4.05 7.19
C ILE A 413 -16.32 5.49 7.69
N PRO A 414 -17.19 6.44 7.33
CA PRO A 414 -16.92 7.88 7.51
C PRO A 414 -16.67 8.34 8.95
N ALA A 415 -17.22 7.62 9.93
CA ALA A 415 -17.01 7.95 11.34
C ALA A 415 -15.68 7.44 11.91
N CYS A 416 -14.95 6.56 11.18
CA CYS A 416 -13.65 6.08 11.59
C CYS A 416 -12.55 7.13 11.30
N LYS A 417 -11.57 7.22 12.18
CA LYS A 417 -10.40 8.11 12.06
C LYS A 417 -9.16 7.41 11.56
N ILE A 418 -9.13 6.07 11.67
CA ILE A 418 -7.95 5.27 11.38
C ILE A 418 -8.33 4.02 10.61
N GLN A 419 -7.49 3.68 9.63
CA GLN A 419 -7.53 2.39 8.94
C GLN A 419 -6.15 1.76 8.95
N TYR A 420 -6.08 0.46 9.21
CA TYR A 420 -4.84 -0.33 9.10
C TYR A 420 -4.91 -1.30 7.93
N ASP A 421 -3.85 -1.29 7.11
CA ASP A 421 -3.54 -2.29 6.09
C ASP A 421 -2.40 -3.18 6.62
N LEU A 422 -2.66 -4.47 6.75
CA LEU A 422 -1.83 -5.37 7.52
C LEU A 422 -1.47 -6.64 6.74
N THR A 423 -0.23 -7.09 6.91
CA THR A 423 0.22 -8.42 6.49
C THR A 423 0.88 -9.12 7.66
N ALA A 424 0.44 -10.36 7.97
CA ALA A 424 1.02 -11.20 9.00
C ALA A 424 1.79 -12.38 8.38
N PHE A 425 2.64 -13.01 9.20
CA PHE A 425 3.48 -14.15 8.82
C PHE A 425 3.24 -15.34 9.76
N ILE A 426 3.09 -16.52 9.20
CA ILE A 426 2.99 -17.79 9.92
C ILE A 426 4.41 -18.37 10.02
N LYS A 427 4.91 -18.55 11.24
CA LYS A 427 6.27 -19.09 11.53
C LYS A 427 6.33 -20.58 11.38
#